data_5b6a37d626f18c0daf71bab0acedd45c
#
_entry.id   5b6a37d626f18c0daf71bab0acedd45c
#
_cell.length_a   1.000
_cell.length_b   1.000
_cell.length_c   1.000
_cell.angle_alpha   90.00
_cell.angle_beta   90.00
_cell.angle_gamma   90.00
#
_symmetry.space_group_name_H-M   'P 1'
#
loop_
_entity.id
_entity.type
_entity.pdbx_description
1 polymer ?
#
loop_
_entity_poly.entity_id
_entity_poly.type
_entity_poly.pdbx_seq_one_letter_code
_entity_poly.pdbx_strand_id
1 'polypeptide(L)'
;MSHNGNTIPVKNRYLASIAYYQGGVSVVDFTNVDNPREVAFADVSDATGTSDEWSSFWYNGRIYSNSGLGREGPTANRGLDVWKPVGDLARRTRGAKRWAYSNPQTQEAWQAP
;
A
#
# COMPACT_ATOMS: atom_id res chain seq x y z
N MET A 1 -6.72 -13.52 -0.04
CA MET A 1 -7.61 -12.83 0.94
C MET A 1 -7.03 -11.45 1.19
N SER A 2 -7.83 -10.38 1.10
CA SER A 2 -7.39 -9.03 1.47
C SER A 2 -7.30 -8.90 2.99
N HIS A 3 -6.39 -8.09 3.46
CA HIS A 3 -6.22 -7.77 4.85
C HIS A 3 -6.36 -6.26 5.08
N ASN A 4 -5.38 -5.59 5.66
CA ASN A 4 -5.49 -4.15 5.92
C ASN A 4 -5.00 -3.32 4.74
N GLY A 5 -5.61 -2.17 4.56
CA GLY A 5 -5.23 -1.21 3.55
C GLY A 5 -5.64 0.21 3.94
N ASN A 6 -5.23 1.15 3.12
CA ASN A 6 -5.58 2.54 3.33
C ASN A 6 -5.75 3.29 2.00
N THR A 7 -6.50 4.38 2.05
CA THR A 7 -6.69 5.24 0.90
C THR A 7 -5.44 6.07 0.57
N ILE A 8 -5.24 6.36 -0.70
CA ILE A 8 -4.22 7.27 -1.18
C ILE A 8 -4.89 8.63 -1.42
N PRO A 9 -4.50 9.69 -0.71
CA PRO A 9 -5.20 10.97 -0.71
C PRO A 9 -4.92 11.80 -1.97
N VAL A 10 -5.57 11.46 -3.06
CA VAL A 10 -5.48 12.17 -4.35
C VAL A 10 -6.78 12.89 -4.65
N LYS A 11 -6.69 14.14 -5.07
CA LYS A 11 -7.87 14.92 -5.44
C LYS A 11 -8.62 14.27 -6.63
N ASN A 12 -9.92 14.13 -6.49
CA ASN A 12 -10.82 13.58 -7.51
C ASN A 12 -10.52 12.13 -7.92
N ARG A 13 -9.87 11.37 -7.06
CA ARG A 13 -9.64 9.93 -7.26
C ARG A 13 -9.83 9.18 -5.96
N TYR A 14 -10.32 7.98 -6.08
CA TYR A 14 -10.44 7.04 -4.98
C TYR A 14 -9.50 5.87 -5.25
N LEU A 15 -8.34 5.93 -4.64
CA LEU A 15 -7.33 4.88 -4.70
C LEU A 15 -7.18 4.25 -3.33
N ALA A 16 -7.01 2.94 -3.29
CA ALA A 16 -6.67 2.21 -2.07
C ALA A 16 -5.44 1.34 -2.29
N SER A 17 -4.54 1.34 -1.33
CA SER A 17 -3.45 0.38 -1.22
C SER A 17 -3.85 -0.68 -0.21
N ILE A 18 -3.80 -1.94 -0.61
CA ILE A 18 -4.37 -3.07 0.15
C ILE A 18 -3.34 -4.19 0.20
N ALA A 19 -3.17 -4.78 1.37
CA ALA A 19 -2.33 -5.96 1.57
C ALA A 19 -3.13 -7.24 1.33
N TYR A 20 -2.51 -8.22 0.71
CA TYR A 20 -3.13 -9.49 0.31
C TYR A 20 -2.36 -10.71 0.81
N TYR A 21 -1.69 -10.64 1.94
CA TYR A 21 -0.82 -11.71 2.45
C TYR A 21 0.23 -12.10 1.39
N GLN A 22 0.22 -13.36 0.99
CA GLN A 22 1.14 -13.92 0.00
C GLN A 22 0.95 -13.33 -1.42
N GLY A 23 -0.11 -12.59 -1.66
CA GLY A 23 -0.33 -11.85 -2.90
C GLY A 23 0.27 -10.46 -2.91
N GLY A 24 1.06 -10.11 -1.88
CA GLY A 24 1.74 -8.84 -1.81
C GLY A 24 0.82 -7.64 -1.56
N VAL A 25 1.09 -6.55 -2.25
CA VAL A 25 0.32 -5.29 -2.17
C VAL A 25 -0.32 -5.00 -3.51
N SER A 26 -1.61 -4.68 -3.48
CA SER A 26 -2.36 -4.20 -4.65
C SER A 26 -2.83 -2.77 -4.46
N VAL A 27 -2.82 -1.99 -5.51
CA VAL A 27 -3.44 -0.65 -5.55
C VAL A 27 -4.62 -0.68 -6.49
N VAL A 28 -5.78 -0.39 -5.94
CA VAL A 28 -7.05 -0.39 -6.67
C VAL A 28 -7.54 1.04 -6.86
N ASP A 29 -7.90 1.39 -8.09
CA ASP A 29 -8.65 2.59 -8.43
C ASP A 29 -10.14 2.25 -8.48
N PHE A 30 -10.91 2.79 -7.55
CA PHE A 30 -12.36 2.64 -7.48
C PHE A 30 -13.08 3.99 -7.66
N THR A 31 -12.45 4.93 -8.36
CA THR A 31 -13.07 6.21 -8.73
C THR A 31 -14.37 5.99 -9.50
N ASN A 32 -14.40 4.96 -10.36
CA ASN A 32 -15.64 4.41 -10.89
C ASN A 32 -16.00 3.16 -10.07
N VAL A 33 -16.98 3.29 -9.20
CA VAL A 33 -17.39 2.21 -8.29
C VAL A 33 -17.97 0.99 -9.00
N ASP A 34 -18.54 1.18 -10.18
CA ASP A 34 -19.09 0.10 -10.99
C ASP A 34 -18.02 -0.68 -11.77
N ASN A 35 -16.79 -0.14 -11.82
CA ASN A 35 -15.69 -0.76 -12.54
C ASN A 35 -14.35 -0.49 -11.84
N PRO A 36 -14.15 -1.02 -10.65
CA PRO A 36 -12.87 -0.89 -9.95
C PRO A 36 -11.77 -1.64 -10.71
N ARG A 37 -10.57 -1.09 -10.69
CA ARG A 37 -9.43 -1.66 -11.42
C ARG A 37 -8.19 -1.68 -10.55
N GLU A 38 -7.48 -2.79 -10.58
CA GLU A 38 -6.10 -2.82 -10.12
C GLU A 38 -5.23 -1.99 -11.06
N VAL A 39 -4.49 -1.05 -10.52
CA VAL A 39 -3.63 -0.12 -11.28
C VAL A 39 -2.15 -0.30 -10.99
N ALA A 40 -1.84 -1.01 -9.94
CA ALA A 40 -0.49 -1.42 -9.60
C ALA A 40 -0.51 -2.59 -8.61
N PHE A 41 0.54 -3.36 -8.62
CA PHE A 41 0.79 -4.37 -7.61
C PHE A 41 2.30 -4.46 -7.32
N ALA A 42 2.63 -5.00 -6.17
CA ALA A 42 3.99 -5.37 -5.80
C ALA A 42 3.94 -6.64 -4.96
N ASP A 43 4.76 -7.59 -5.32
CA ASP A 43 4.93 -8.84 -4.61
C ASP A 43 6.42 -9.17 -4.57
N VAL A 44 6.93 -9.45 -3.39
CA VAL A 44 8.30 -9.96 -3.20
C VAL A 44 8.17 -11.45 -2.93
N SER A 45 7.87 -12.21 -3.95
CA SER A 45 8.06 -13.63 -3.90
C SER A 45 9.42 -13.97 -4.50
N ASP A 46 10.39 -14.27 -3.68
CA ASP A 46 11.56 -14.98 -4.16
C ASP A 46 11.37 -16.51 -4.02
N ALA A 47 12.20 -17.25 -4.69
CA ALA A 47 12.15 -18.72 -4.67
C ALA A 47 12.41 -19.33 -3.27
N THR A 48 12.66 -18.53 -2.27
CA THR A 48 13.10 -18.94 -0.93
C THR A 48 12.18 -18.47 0.19
N GLY A 49 11.23 -17.58 -0.09
CA GLY A 49 10.31 -17.08 0.92
C GLY A 49 9.06 -16.45 0.32
N THR A 50 7.97 -16.56 1.01
CA THR A 50 6.74 -15.85 0.72
C THR A 50 6.71 -14.59 1.54
N SER A 51 6.52 -13.45 0.90
CA SER A 51 6.07 -12.26 1.62
C SER A 51 4.64 -12.53 2.12
N ASP A 52 4.31 -12.01 3.28
CA ASP A 52 2.99 -12.17 3.88
C ASP A 52 2.52 -10.80 4.37
N GLU A 53 2.06 -10.00 3.42
CA GLU A 53 1.72 -8.60 3.66
C GLU A 53 0.43 -8.47 4.46
N TRP A 54 0.52 -7.85 5.63
CA TRP A 54 -0.58 -7.67 6.56
C TRP A 54 -1.27 -6.33 6.45
N SER A 55 -0.49 -5.28 6.21
CA SER A 55 -1.01 -3.93 6.07
C SER A 55 -0.27 -3.16 5.01
N SER A 56 -0.96 -2.19 4.43
CA SER A 56 -0.41 -1.36 3.37
C SER A 56 -0.90 0.07 3.55
N PHE A 57 0.04 1.02 3.70
CA PHE A 57 -0.26 2.41 3.99
C PHE A 57 0.47 3.35 3.04
N TRP A 58 -0.27 4.31 2.51
CA TRP A 58 0.34 5.43 1.81
C TRP A 58 0.84 6.48 2.80
N TYR A 59 2.08 6.89 2.61
CA TYR A 59 2.64 8.05 3.31
C TYR A 59 3.63 8.78 2.44
N ASN A 60 3.40 10.07 2.22
CA ASN A 60 4.32 11.01 1.56
C ASN A 60 5.00 10.49 0.29
N GLY A 61 4.23 9.91 -0.61
CA GLY A 61 4.72 9.47 -1.90
C GLY A 61 5.31 8.06 -1.93
N ARG A 62 5.08 7.30 -0.87
CA ARG A 62 5.47 5.89 -0.77
C ARG A 62 4.32 5.05 -0.22
N ILE A 63 4.37 3.79 -0.52
CA ILE A 63 3.55 2.78 0.14
C ILE A 63 4.46 2.01 1.09
N TYR A 64 4.00 1.84 2.30
CA TYR A 64 4.66 1.08 3.36
C TYR A 64 3.81 -0.14 3.66
N SER A 65 4.40 -1.31 3.57
CA SER A 65 3.73 -2.54 3.93
C SER A 65 4.59 -3.36 4.88
N ASN A 66 3.95 -4.16 5.70
CA ASN A 66 4.67 -5.04 6.59
C ASN A 66 4.45 -6.50 6.20
N SER A 67 5.54 -7.16 5.90
CA SER A 67 5.59 -8.61 5.75
C SER A 67 5.80 -9.23 7.13
N GLY A 68 4.71 -9.72 7.71
CA GLY A 68 4.73 -9.96 9.14
C GLY A 68 5.03 -11.36 9.58
N LEU A 69 4.54 -12.33 8.90
CA LEU A 69 4.53 -13.69 9.44
C LEU A 69 4.76 -14.69 8.32
N GLY A 70 5.95 -14.75 7.83
CA GLY A 70 6.33 -15.97 7.13
C GLY A 70 5.93 -17.14 8.03
N ARG A 71 4.94 -17.87 7.60
CA ARG A 71 4.48 -19.06 8.28
C ARG A 71 5.63 -20.06 8.29
N GLU A 72 6.41 -20.05 9.32
CA GLU A 72 7.38 -21.09 9.61
C GLU A 72 8.65 -21.13 8.73
N GLY A 73 9.74 -20.91 9.36
CA GLY A 73 11.07 -21.18 8.85
C GLY A 73 12.04 -20.03 9.00
N PRO A 74 13.33 -20.31 9.00
CA PRO A 74 14.39 -19.32 9.18
C PRO A 74 14.54 -18.35 7.99
N THR A 75 13.83 -18.58 6.89
CA THR A 75 13.91 -17.83 5.65
C THR A 75 12.74 -16.86 5.43
N ALA A 76 11.83 -16.76 6.39
CA ALA A 76 10.72 -15.82 6.27
C ALA A 76 11.22 -14.39 6.30
N ASN A 77 11.07 -13.69 5.18
CA ASN A 77 11.34 -12.26 5.10
C ASN A 77 10.31 -11.50 5.94
N ARG A 78 10.75 -11.08 7.11
CA ARG A 78 9.96 -10.24 8.01
C ARG A 78 10.51 -8.84 7.98
N GLY A 79 9.64 -7.86 7.82
CA GLY A 79 10.10 -6.50 7.83
C GLY A 79 9.10 -5.49 7.33
N LEU A 80 9.63 -4.33 7.07
CA LEU A 80 8.91 -3.21 6.47
C LEU A 80 9.39 -3.04 5.04
N ASP A 81 8.46 -3.17 4.11
CA ASP A 81 8.70 -2.90 2.71
C ASP A 81 8.28 -1.47 2.36
N VAL A 82 9.11 -0.80 1.56
CA VAL A 82 8.87 0.57 1.13
C VAL A 82 8.83 0.62 -0.39
N TRP A 83 7.64 0.82 -0.94
CA TRP A 83 7.39 0.80 -2.36
C TRP A 83 7.35 2.20 -2.95
N LYS A 84 8.06 2.38 -4.03
CA LYS A 84 8.01 3.62 -4.82
C LYS A 84 7.02 3.44 -5.97
N PRO A 85 5.98 4.29 -6.08
CA PRO A 85 5.12 4.31 -7.24
C PRO A 85 5.90 4.54 -8.53
N VAL A 86 5.62 3.74 -9.54
CA VAL A 86 6.19 3.87 -10.89
C VAL A 86 5.07 3.86 -11.95
N GLY A 87 5.40 4.15 -13.19
CA GLY A 87 4.48 4.04 -14.32
C GLY A 87 3.15 4.78 -14.12
N ASP A 88 2.06 4.06 -14.30
CA ASP A 88 0.70 4.62 -14.20
C ASP A 88 0.37 5.07 -12.78
N LEU A 89 0.77 4.31 -11.76
CA LEU A 89 0.53 4.70 -10.37
C LEU A 89 1.24 6.00 -10.03
N ALA A 90 2.47 6.22 -10.49
CA ALA A 90 3.19 7.47 -10.28
C ALA A 90 2.46 8.66 -10.89
N ARG A 91 1.86 8.49 -12.08
CA ARG A 91 1.03 9.54 -12.71
C ARG A 91 -0.23 9.81 -11.90
N ARG A 92 -0.94 8.77 -11.46
CA ARG A 92 -2.18 8.89 -10.69
C ARG A 92 -1.97 9.54 -9.33
N THR A 93 -0.83 9.31 -8.70
CA THR A 93 -0.51 9.81 -7.36
C THR A 93 0.30 11.11 -7.33
N ARG A 94 0.57 11.72 -8.49
CA ARG A 94 1.38 12.95 -8.58
C ARG A 94 0.88 14.09 -7.72
N GLY A 95 -0.42 14.22 -7.53
CA GLY A 95 -1.06 15.24 -6.71
C GLY A 95 -1.44 14.77 -5.31
N ALA A 96 -0.95 13.62 -4.87
CA ALA A 96 -1.26 13.12 -3.55
C ALA A 96 -0.77 14.07 -2.45
N LYS A 97 -1.60 14.28 -1.44
CA LYS A 97 -1.26 15.15 -0.31
C LYS A 97 -0.02 14.64 0.40
N ARG A 98 0.84 15.57 0.76
CA ARG A 98 1.99 15.36 1.64
C ARG A 98 1.74 16.08 2.94
N TRP A 99 2.02 15.41 4.03
CA TRP A 99 1.80 15.96 5.36
C TRP A 99 3.08 15.88 6.18
N ALA A 100 3.38 16.95 6.88
CA ALA A 100 4.47 16.93 7.86
C ALA A 100 4.13 16.04 9.04
N TYR A 101 2.84 16.03 9.39
CA TYR A 101 2.27 15.19 10.43
C TYR A 101 0.99 14.59 9.89
N SER A 102 0.91 13.28 9.82
CA SER A 102 -0.32 12.59 9.46
C SER A 102 -0.45 11.30 10.25
N ASN A 103 -1.68 10.97 10.58
CA ASN A 103 -1.99 9.62 10.98
C ASN A 103 -2.15 8.78 9.71
N PRO A 104 -1.25 7.86 9.40
CA PRO A 104 -1.36 7.06 8.17
C PRO A 104 -2.60 6.17 8.16
N GLN A 105 -3.17 5.88 9.31
CA GLN A 105 -4.36 5.04 9.41
C GLN A 105 -5.63 5.79 9.07
N THR A 106 -5.80 7.02 9.53
CA THR A 106 -6.96 7.85 9.23
C THR A 106 -6.77 8.73 8.00
N GLN A 107 -5.53 8.93 7.57
CA GLN A 107 -5.15 9.85 6.50
C GLN A 107 -5.48 11.32 6.82
N GLU A 108 -5.67 11.62 8.08
CA GLU A 108 -5.92 12.99 8.54
C GLU A 108 -4.59 13.69 8.87
N ALA A 109 -4.50 14.94 8.44
CA ALA A 109 -3.40 15.79 8.86
C ALA A 109 -3.55 16.08 10.36
N TRP A 110 -2.55 15.71 11.14
CA TRP A 110 -2.49 16.13 12.53
C TRP A 110 -2.02 17.58 12.57
N GLN A 111 -2.84 18.46 13.09
CA GLN A 111 -2.44 19.82 13.37
C GLN A 111 -1.75 19.82 14.75
N ALA A 112 -0.48 20.14 14.76
CA ALA A 112 0.21 20.37 16.03
C ALA A 112 -0.51 21.48 16.80
N PRO A 113 -0.67 21.33 18.12
CA PRO A 113 -1.26 22.36 18.97
C PRO A 113 -0.43 23.65 18.94
#